data_fdba6700ccc3c4e30e88f158323d5a5b
#
_entry.id   fdba6700ccc3c4e30e88f158323d5a5b
#
_cell.length_a   1.000
_cell.length_b   1.000
_cell.length_c   1.000
_cell.angle_alpha   90.00
_cell.angle_beta   90.00
_cell.angle_gamma   90.00
#
_symmetry.space_group_name_H-M   'P 1'
#
loop_
_entity.id
_entity.type
_entity.pdbx_description
1 polymer ?
#
loop_
_entity_poly.entity_id
_entity_poly.type
_entity_poly.pdbx_seq_one_letter_code
_entity_poly.pdbx_strand_id
1 'polypeptide(L)'
;MRNIRNFSIIAHVDHGKSTLADRIIQLCGGLTEREMEAQVLDNNPIERERGITIKAQSVSLPYTALDGETYHLNFIDTPGHVDFSYEVSRSLAACEGALLVVDAAQGVEAQSVANCYTAVEQGLEVVPVLNKIDLPTADVDRVKAEIEAVIGIDAADAVAVSAKTGLNVREVLEAIVKRIPPPAPRDTDKLQALIIDSWFDNYLGVVMLVRVMQGEIKDGDKIQVMSTGRTHQVDDVGIFTPKRTKTRALRAGEVGWINASIKDVHGAPVGDTLTLAADPAPTALPGFQEMQPRVFAGLFPVDAEDYPDLREALEKLRLNDAALRFEPESSEAMGFGFRCGFLGMLHMEIVQERLEREYNLNLITTAPTVIYEVLLTDGETMPLDNPAKLPPPNKVEEVREPIIQANILTPDEYVGAVIKLCEEKRGVQTNIQYLASQVQISYELPMAEVVLDFFDRLKSVSRGYASLDYHFLRFDAGPFVRVDTLINGDKVDALSIITHRSLADRRGRDLTERMKELIPRQQFDVAIQAAIGSQVIARTTVKALRKNVLAKCYGGDISRKKKLLEKQKEGKKRMKQVGRVEIPQEAFLAVLTVDNK
;
A
#
# COMPACT_ATOMS: atom_id res chain seq x y z
N MET A 1 30.28 -9.08 -16.58
CA MET A 1 29.80 -8.93 -15.20
C MET A 1 30.70 -8.04 -14.31
N ARG A 2 32.05 -8.05 -14.44
CA ARG A 2 32.95 -7.28 -13.54
C ARG A 2 32.60 -5.79 -13.39
N ASN A 3 32.16 -5.14 -14.46
CA ASN A 3 31.86 -3.71 -14.50
C ASN A 3 30.34 -3.43 -14.34
N ILE A 4 29.52 -4.39 -13.88
CA ILE A 4 28.10 -4.19 -13.57
C ILE A 4 27.95 -3.94 -12.08
N ARG A 5 27.07 -2.99 -11.72
CA ARG A 5 26.65 -2.72 -10.35
C ARG A 5 25.12 -2.64 -10.32
N ASN A 6 24.49 -3.59 -9.62
CA ASN A 6 23.06 -3.58 -9.43
C ASN A 6 22.78 -3.12 -8.00
N PHE A 7 22.03 -2.06 -7.86
CA PHE A 7 21.72 -1.49 -6.56
C PHE A 7 20.33 -0.88 -6.52
N SER A 8 19.81 -0.79 -5.33
CA SER A 8 18.56 -0.12 -5.04
C SER A 8 18.78 1.06 -4.10
N ILE A 9 17.85 2.01 -4.08
CA ILE A 9 17.85 3.09 -3.10
C ILE A 9 16.72 2.82 -2.09
N ILE A 10 17.08 2.63 -0.84
CA ILE A 10 16.16 2.49 0.29
C ILE A 10 16.21 3.77 1.13
N ALA A 11 15.04 4.29 1.47
CA ALA A 11 14.90 5.52 2.23
C ALA A 11 13.53 5.56 2.90
N HIS A 12 13.42 6.34 3.97
CA HIS A 12 12.11 6.77 4.46
C HIS A 12 11.47 7.77 3.48
N VAL A 13 10.15 7.92 3.55
CA VAL A 13 9.40 8.93 2.79
C VAL A 13 9.99 10.31 3.10
N ASP A 14 10.12 11.17 2.11
CA ASP A 14 10.69 12.52 2.20
C ASP A 14 12.19 12.64 2.53
N HIS A 15 12.95 11.55 2.65
CA HIS A 15 14.42 11.63 2.81
C HIS A 15 15.17 12.01 1.52
N GLY A 16 14.44 12.18 0.41
CA GLY A 16 14.98 12.68 -0.86
C GLY A 16 15.50 11.60 -1.79
N LYS A 17 14.93 10.39 -1.72
CA LYS A 17 15.21 9.24 -2.59
C LYS A 17 15.10 9.61 -4.08
N SER A 18 13.93 10.07 -4.53
CA SER A 18 13.66 10.39 -5.94
C SER A 18 14.54 11.56 -6.41
N THR A 19 14.83 12.55 -5.55
CA THR A 19 15.75 13.65 -5.88
C THR A 19 17.18 13.17 -6.09
N LEU A 20 17.66 12.21 -5.28
CA LEU A 20 18.97 11.61 -5.45
C LEU A 20 19.03 10.77 -6.73
N ALA A 21 17.98 10.01 -7.01
CA ALA A 21 17.82 9.25 -8.25
C ALA A 21 17.93 10.13 -9.49
N ASP A 22 17.20 11.27 -9.52
CA ASP A 22 17.26 12.25 -10.60
C ASP A 22 18.69 12.78 -10.81
N ARG A 23 19.42 13.06 -9.72
CA ARG A 23 20.82 13.52 -9.83
C ARG A 23 21.77 12.44 -10.36
N ILE A 24 21.59 11.20 -9.95
CA ILE A 24 22.36 10.06 -10.50
C ILE A 24 22.11 9.95 -12.00
N ILE A 25 20.85 9.99 -12.45
CA ILE A 25 20.47 9.92 -13.86
C ILE A 25 21.11 11.08 -14.64
N GLN A 26 21.05 12.29 -14.10
CA GLN A 26 21.63 13.48 -14.72
C GLN A 26 23.15 13.36 -14.87
N LEU A 27 23.87 12.97 -13.81
CA LEU A 27 25.34 12.86 -13.83
C LEU A 27 25.84 11.75 -14.77
N CYS A 28 25.07 10.67 -14.89
CA CYS A 28 25.37 9.57 -15.82
C CYS A 28 24.95 9.87 -17.28
N GLY A 29 24.36 11.05 -17.55
CA GLY A 29 23.93 11.44 -18.90
C GLY A 29 22.73 10.66 -19.44
N GLY A 30 21.89 10.07 -18.56
CA GLY A 30 20.71 9.33 -18.96
C GLY A 30 19.63 10.20 -19.61
N LEU A 31 19.58 11.50 -19.27
CA LEU A 31 18.70 12.51 -19.86
C LEU A 31 19.46 13.82 -20.07
N THR A 32 19.07 14.57 -21.08
CA THR A 32 19.58 15.93 -21.30
C THR A 32 18.94 16.91 -20.31
N GLU A 33 19.59 18.04 -20.02
CA GLU A 33 19.05 19.08 -19.12
C GLU A 33 17.64 19.56 -19.52
N ARG A 34 17.29 19.51 -20.81
CA ARG A 34 15.98 19.91 -21.32
C ARG A 34 14.89 18.85 -21.12
N GLU A 35 15.31 17.60 -20.96
CA GLU A 35 14.42 16.45 -20.74
C GLU A 35 14.25 16.11 -19.25
N MET A 36 15.07 16.72 -18.38
CA MET A 36 14.98 16.54 -16.94
C MET A 36 13.73 17.24 -16.39
N GLU A 37 12.79 16.44 -15.94
CA GLU A 37 11.69 16.85 -15.09
C GLU A 37 12.00 16.43 -13.64
N ALA A 38 11.30 16.98 -12.67
CA ALA A 38 11.39 16.47 -11.31
C ALA A 38 10.75 15.08 -11.22
N GLN A 39 11.38 14.17 -10.46
CA GLN A 39 10.89 12.81 -10.27
C GLN A 39 10.73 12.04 -11.59
N VAL A 40 11.81 11.98 -12.36
CA VAL A 40 11.84 11.34 -13.69
C VAL A 40 11.37 9.90 -13.67
N LEU A 41 11.63 9.17 -12.59
CA LEU A 41 11.24 7.77 -12.42
C LEU A 41 9.79 7.61 -11.94
N ASP A 42 9.23 8.60 -11.27
CA ASP A 42 7.84 8.56 -10.85
C ASP A 42 6.93 8.86 -12.06
N ASN A 43 6.74 7.87 -12.93
CA ASN A 43 6.00 8.02 -14.19
C ASN A 43 4.49 8.09 -14.00
N ASN A 44 3.96 7.62 -12.87
CA ASN A 44 2.54 7.65 -12.57
C ASN A 44 2.15 9.02 -11.99
N PRO A 45 1.12 9.69 -12.50
CA PRO A 45 0.62 10.94 -11.91
C PRO A 45 0.31 10.82 -10.40
N ILE A 46 -0.16 9.65 -9.94
CA ILE A 46 -0.46 9.39 -8.53
C ILE A 46 0.82 9.46 -7.68
N GLU A 47 1.94 8.91 -8.16
CA GLU A 47 3.24 8.98 -7.47
C GLU A 47 3.70 10.43 -7.29
N ARG A 48 3.61 11.23 -8.36
CA ARG A 48 4.00 12.65 -8.34
C ARG A 48 3.11 13.50 -7.44
N GLU A 49 1.80 13.29 -7.47
CA GLU A 49 0.84 14.03 -6.64
C GLU A 49 0.99 13.71 -5.15
N ARG A 50 1.24 12.43 -4.83
CA ARG A 50 1.41 11.98 -3.44
C ARG A 50 2.83 12.12 -2.92
N GLY A 51 3.81 12.36 -3.79
CA GLY A 51 5.24 12.46 -3.45
C GLY A 51 5.85 11.14 -2.97
N ILE A 52 5.30 10.00 -3.37
CA ILE A 52 5.74 8.66 -2.98
C ILE A 52 5.97 7.79 -4.21
N THR A 53 7.01 6.96 -4.19
CA THR A 53 7.18 5.89 -5.17
C THR A 53 6.26 4.73 -4.79
N ILE A 54 5.41 4.32 -5.73
CA ILE A 54 4.48 3.20 -5.55
C ILE A 54 5.09 1.94 -6.13
N LYS A 55 5.72 2.06 -7.30
CA LYS A 55 6.22 0.94 -8.08
C LYS A 55 7.70 1.03 -8.34
N ALA A 56 8.40 -0.10 -8.21
CA ALA A 56 9.80 -0.19 -8.54
C ALA A 56 10.03 0.08 -10.04
N GLN A 57 11.00 0.94 -10.34
CA GLN A 57 11.44 1.24 -11.69
C GLN A 57 12.92 0.97 -11.83
N SER A 58 13.36 0.46 -12.98
CA SER A 58 14.76 0.17 -13.24
C SER A 58 15.34 1.11 -14.29
N VAL A 59 16.58 1.50 -14.10
CA VAL A 59 17.35 2.29 -15.07
C VAL A 59 18.76 1.72 -15.21
N SER A 60 19.23 1.59 -16.44
CA SER A 60 20.62 1.19 -16.76
C SER A 60 21.39 2.38 -17.29
N LEU A 61 22.46 2.75 -16.62
CA LEU A 61 23.25 3.95 -16.90
C LEU A 61 24.73 3.61 -17.06
N PRO A 62 25.42 4.10 -18.10
CA PRO A 62 26.87 4.04 -18.17
C PRO A 62 27.48 5.11 -17.26
N TYR A 63 28.49 4.77 -16.48
CA TYR A 63 29.23 5.69 -15.65
C TYR A 63 30.74 5.46 -15.80
N THR A 64 31.49 6.49 -16.17
CA THR A 64 32.96 6.44 -16.19
C THR A 64 33.50 6.92 -14.85
N ALA A 65 34.05 5.99 -14.07
CA ALA A 65 34.56 6.24 -12.73
C ALA A 65 35.95 6.90 -12.75
N LEU A 66 36.42 7.30 -11.57
CA LEU A 66 37.74 7.94 -11.41
C LEU A 66 38.93 7.01 -11.75
N ASP A 67 38.73 5.70 -11.74
CA ASP A 67 39.70 4.70 -12.18
C ASP A 67 39.85 4.62 -13.70
N GLY A 68 39.02 5.36 -14.46
CA GLY A 68 39.01 5.40 -15.91
C GLY A 68 38.20 4.28 -16.57
N GLU A 69 37.64 3.35 -15.81
CA GLU A 69 36.80 2.27 -16.32
C GLU A 69 35.35 2.73 -16.45
N THR A 70 34.64 2.15 -17.42
CA THR A 70 33.20 2.40 -17.59
C THR A 70 32.42 1.27 -16.94
N TYR A 71 31.53 1.63 -16.03
CA TYR A 71 30.64 0.74 -15.33
C TYR A 71 29.21 0.86 -15.87
N HIS A 72 28.47 -0.24 -15.82
CA HIS A 72 27.04 -0.29 -16.08
C HIS A 72 26.31 -0.33 -14.74
N LEU A 73 25.67 0.79 -14.40
CA LEU A 73 24.92 0.96 -13.17
C LEU A 73 23.46 0.60 -13.43
N ASN A 74 22.98 -0.53 -12.92
CA ASN A 74 21.58 -0.89 -12.93
C ASN A 74 20.98 -0.48 -11.59
N PHE A 75 20.19 0.53 -11.63
CA PHE A 75 19.56 1.13 -10.48
C PHE A 75 18.08 0.78 -10.46
N ILE A 76 17.58 0.26 -9.32
CA ILE A 76 16.18 -0.06 -9.11
C ILE A 76 15.65 0.86 -8.02
N ASP A 77 14.74 1.77 -8.39
CA ASP A 77 14.05 2.63 -7.44
C ASP A 77 12.98 1.84 -6.69
N THR A 78 12.91 2.00 -5.37
CA THR A 78 12.00 1.23 -4.50
C THR A 78 11.04 2.12 -3.75
N PRO A 79 9.80 1.65 -3.46
CA PRO A 79 8.92 2.35 -2.54
C PRO A 79 9.53 2.51 -1.15
N GLY A 80 9.13 3.57 -0.44
CA GLY A 80 9.58 3.82 0.94
C GLY A 80 8.56 3.40 2.01
N HIS A 81 7.29 3.16 1.65
CA HIS A 81 6.20 2.94 2.59
C HIS A 81 6.04 1.46 2.97
N VAL A 82 5.65 1.20 4.24
CA VAL A 82 5.50 -0.16 4.79
C VAL A 82 4.51 -1.04 4.00
N ASP A 83 3.44 -0.47 3.46
CA ASP A 83 2.45 -1.20 2.65
C ASP A 83 3.05 -1.78 1.35
N PHE A 84 4.22 -1.29 0.92
CA PHE A 84 4.94 -1.76 -0.26
C PHE A 84 6.23 -2.52 0.06
N SER A 85 6.39 -3.00 1.28
CA SER A 85 7.59 -3.74 1.71
C SER A 85 7.92 -4.94 0.83
N TYR A 86 6.91 -5.57 0.22
CA TYR A 86 7.11 -6.67 -0.73
C TYR A 86 7.77 -6.20 -2.05
N GLU A 87 7.44 -4.99 -2.55
CA GLU A 87 8.11 -4.40 -3.72
C GLU A 87 9.57 -4.09 -3.41
N VAL A 88 9.85 -3.61 -2.19
CA VAL A 88 11.23 -3.41 -1.70
C VAL A 88 11.99 -4.73 -1.70
N SER A 89 11.43 -5.79 -1.10
CA SER A 89 12.06 -7.10 -1.03
C SER A 89 12.38 -7.69 -2.40
N ARG A 90 11.47 -7.55 -3.38
CA ARG A 90 11.69 -7.99 -4.77
C ARG A 90 12.79 -7.22 -5.48
N SER A 91 12.79 -5.92 -5.33
CA SER A 91 13.78 -5.04 -5.93
C SER A 91 15.17 -5.33 -5.39
N LEU A 92 15.27 -5.53 -4.08
CA LEU A 92 16.51 -5.91 -3.41
C LEU A 92 17.03 -7.27 -3.89
N ALA A 93 16.15 -8.26 -4.11
CA ALA A 93 16.54 -9.58 -4.63
C ALA A 93 17.18 -9.52 -6.04
N ALA A 94 17.01 -8.43 -6.76
CA ALA A 94 17.64 -8.19 -8.04
C ALA A 94 18.98 -7.41 -7.93
N CYS A 95 19.44 -7.10 -6.73
CA CYS A 95 20.60 -6.24 -6.49
C CYS A 95 21.71 -6.96 -5.73
N GLU A 96 22.92 -6.43 -5.80
CA GLU A 96 24.07 -6.80 -4.96
C GLU A 96 24.31 -5.78 -3.86
N GLY A 97 23.69 -4.59 -3.93
CA GLY A 97 23.83 -3.57 -2.90
C GLY A 97 22.63 -2.64 -2.80
N ALA A 98 22.61 -1.85 -1.73
CA ALA A 98 21.60 -0.84 -1.49
C ALA A 98 22.22 0.46 -0.97
N LEU A 99 21.72 1.60 -1.44
CA LEU A 99 22.00 2.90 -0.83
C LEU A 99 20.99 3.17 0.26
N LEU A 100 21.43 3.28 1.49
CA LEU A 100 20.58 3.71 2.61
C LEU A 100 20.62 5.23 2.72
N VAL A 101 19.58 5.90 2.24
CA VAL A 101 19.50 7.36 2.27
C VAL A 101 18.79 7.83 3.53
N VAL A 102 19.49 8.61 4.34
CA VAL A 102 18.99 9.17 5.60
C VAL A 102 19.07 10.70 5.54
N ASP A 103 18.02 11.37 5.97
CA ASP A 103 17.98 12.83 6.09
C ASP A 103 18.90 13.28 7.25
N ALA A 104 19.91 14.11 6.97
CA ALA A 104 20.86 14.58 7.96
C ALA A 104 20.25 15.50 9.03
N ALA A 105 19.04 16.02 8.80
CA ALA A 105 18.31 16.83 9.77
C ALA A 105 17.35 16.00 10.64
N GLN A 106 16.61 15.07 10.03
CA GLN A 106 15.62 14.22 10.71
C GLN A 106 16.28 13.02 11.42
N GLY A 107 17.26 12.38 10.80
CA GLY A 107 17.92 11.19 11.33
C GLY A 107 17.29 9.88 10.86
N VAL A 108 17.52 8.81 11.63
CA VAL A 108 17.04 7.44 11.30
C VAL A 108 15.56 7.31 11.65
N GLU A 109 14.80 6.70 10.75
CA GLU A 109 13.38 6.40 10.94
C GLU A 109 13.05 4.92 10.76
N ALA A 110 11.92 4.45 11.30
CA ALA A 110 11.57 3.04 11.39
C ALA A 110 11.60 2.30 10.04
N GLN A 111 11.13 2.92 8.97
CA GLN A 111 11.14 2.31 7.63
C GLN A 111 12.57 2.17 7.08
N SER A 112 13.47 3.10 7.38
CA SER A 112 14.90 2.98 7.03
C SER A 112 15.52 1.76 7.70
N VAL A 113 15.19 1.53 8.97
CA VAL A 113 15.64 0.37 9.75
C VAL A 113 15.12 -0.92 9.15
N ALA A 114 13.80 -1.04 8.94
CA ALA A 114 13.16 -2.23 8.41
C ALA A 114 13.68 -2.60 7.00
N ASN A 115 13.78 -1.63 6.11
CA ASN A 115 14.29 -1.84 4.75
C ASN A 115 15.78 -2.20 4.74
N CYS A 116 16.58 -1.62 5.66
CA CYS A 116 17.98 -1.97 5.81
C CYS A 116 18.15 -3.42 6.29
N TYR A 117 17.38 -3.86 7.27
CA TYR A 117 17.40 -5.26 7.72
C TYR A 117 17.03 -6.22 6.59
N THR A 118 16.00 -5.90 5.80
CA THR A 118 15.64 -6.69 4.61
C THR A 118 16.81 -6.80 3.62
N ALA A 119 17.57 -5.71 3.40
CA ALA A 119 18.76 -5.73 2.53
C ALA A 119 19.88 -6.60 3.12
N VAL A 120 20.17 -6.47 4.42
CA VAL A 120 21.21 -7.25 5.12
C VAL A 120 20.85 -8.74 5.17
N GLU A 121 19.59 -9.10 5.43
CA GLU A 121 19.12 -10.50 5.42
C GLU A 121 19.26 -11.15 4.04
N GLN A 122 19.13 -10.38 2.97
CA GLN A 122 19.38 -10.85 1.60
C GLN A 122 20.88 -10.85 1.22
N GLY A 123 21.77 -10.45 2.14
CA GLY A 123 23.21 -10.45 1.93
C GLY A 123 23.74 -9.30 1.06
N LEU A 124 23.00 -8.19 0.94
CA LEU A 124 23.41 -7.05 0.16
C LEU A 124 24.42 -6.17 0.92
N GLU A 125 25.34 -5.56 0.17
CA GLU A 125 26.19 -4.49 0.69
C GLU A 125 25.37 -3.20 0.85
N VAL A 126 25.35 -2.64 2.06
CA VAL A 126 24.62 -1.40 2.33
C VAL A 126 25.57 -0.21 2.42
N VAL A 127 25.32 0.81 1.61
CA VAL A 127 26.11 2.05 1.56
C VAL A 127 25.30 3.20 2.16
N PRO A 128 25.63 3.69 3.36
CA PRO A 128 24.94 4.82 3.97
C PRO A 128 25.22 6.13 3.22
N VAL A 129 24.16 6.90 2.97
CA VAL A 129 24.19 8.22 2.33
C VAL A 129 23.38 9.21 3.18
N LEU A 130 24.04 10.25 3.66
CA LEU A 130 23.42 11.30 4.48
C LEU A 130 23.01 12.46 3.57
N ASN A 131 21.73 12.62 3.33
CA ASN A 131 21.18 13.62 2.41
C ASN A 131 20.74 14.90 3.14
N LYS A 132 20.50 15.95 2.37
CA LYS A 132 20.05 17.27 2.81
C LYS A 132 21.03 18.01 3.71
N ILE A 133 22.32 17.82 3.51
CA ILE A 133 23.36 18.55 4.26
C ILE A 133 23.37 20.07 4.00
N ASP A 134 22.59 20.55 3.04
CA ASP A 134 22.35 21.97 2.77
C ASP A 134 21.40 22.62 3.77
N LEU A 135 20.69 21.85 4.60
CA LEU A 135 19.80 22.38 5.62
C LEU A 135 20.58 22.88 6.83
N PRO A 136 20.20 24.04 7.43
CA PRO A 136 20.85 24.56 8.63
C PRO A 136 20.78 23.64 9.85
N THR A 137 19.79 22.73 9.87
CA THR A 137 19.53 21.76 10.95
C THR A 137 20.23 20.42 10.72
N ALA A 138 20.98 20.27 9.61
CA ALA A 138 21.68 19.03 9.31
C ALA A 138 22.84 18.81 10.30
N ASP A 139 22.89 17.58 10.86
CA ASP A 139 23.94 17.14 11.77
C ASP A 139 24.43 15.75 11.37
N VAL A 140 25.50 15.76 10.57
CA VAL A 140 26.09 14.55 9.96
C VAL A 140 26.63 13.60 11.03
N ASP A 141 27.33 14.12 12.04
CA ASP A 141 27.97 13.28 13.06
C ASP A 141 26.93 12.60 13.96
N ARG A 142 25.90 13.34 14.34
CA ARG A 142 24.75 12.78 15.07
C ARG A 142 24.11 11.64 14.31
N VAL A 143 23.80 11.84 13.01
CA VAL A 143 23.09 10.84 12.21
C VAL A 143 23.95 9.62 11.91
N LYS A 144 25.29 9.77 11.76
CA LYS A 144 26.21 8.63 11.71
C LYS A 144 26.12 7.77 12.97
N ALA A 145 26.19 8.41 14.14
CA ALA A 145 26.06 7.71 15.42
C ALA A 145 24.68 7.04 15.60
N GLU A 146 23.60 7.64 15.09
CA GLU A 146 22.27 7.03 15.07
C GLU A 146 22.22 5.78 14.17
N ILE A 147 22.79 5.83 12.98
CA ILE A 147 22.85 4.67 12.06
C ILE A 147 23.57 3.49 12.75
N GLU A 148 24.71 3.76 13.38
CA GLU A 148 25.47 2.73 14.10
C GLU A 148 24.71 2.19 15.32
N ALA A 149 24.07 3.06 16.11
CA ALA A 149 23.37 2.66 17.32
C ALA A 149 22.03 1.98 17.06
N VAL A 150 21.26 2.42 16.03
CA VAL A 150 19.89 1.98 15.77
C VAL A 150 19.86 0.82 14.77
N ILE A 151 20.65 0.93 13.69
CA ILE A 151 20.67 -0.07 12.61
C ILE A 151 21.77 -1.10 12.81
N GLY A 152 22.90 -0.69 13.40
CA GLY A 152 24.04 -1.58 13.67
C GLY A 152 24.97 -1.77 12.48
N ILE A 153 24.96 -0.89 11.48
CA ILE A 153 25.91 -0.87 10.35
C ILE A 153 26.94 0.23 10.51
N ASP A 154 28.16 0.02 10.00
CA ASP A 154 29.22 1.02 10.00
C ASP A 154 28.84 2.23 9.13
N ALA A 155 28.83 3.42 9.74
CA ALA A 155 28.54 4.68 9.08
C ALA A 155 29.74 5.64 9.02
N ALA A 156 30.95 5.21 9.43
CA ALA A 156 32.16 6.06 9.43
C ALA A 156 32.42 6.66 8.03
N ASP A 157 32.31 5.82 7.00
CA ASP A 157 32.51 6.18 5.59
C ASP A 157 31.19 6.56 4.87
N ALA A 158 30.15 6.98 5.61
CA ALA A 158 28.90 7.44 5.01
C ALA A 158 29.12 8.70 4.15
N VAL A 159 28.53 8.71 2.94
CA VAL A 159 28.68 9.83 2.01
C VAL A 159 27.67 10.92 2.34
N ALA A 160 28.15 12.12 2.69
CA ALA A 160 27.30 13.26 3.00
C ALA A 160 27.03 14.10 1.73
N VAL A 161 25.74 14.24 1.37
CA VAL A 161 25.32 14.85 0.10
C VAL A 161 24.16 15.83 0.25
N SER A 162 24.01 16.69 -0.74
CA SER A 162 22.75 17.39 -1.00
C SER A 162 22.27 17.02 -2.41
N ALA A 163 21.27 16.16 -2.48
CA ALA A 163 20.64 15.81 -3.76
C ALA A 163 20.01 17.05 -4.42
N LYS A 164 19.47 17.99 -3.63
CA LYS A 164 18.88 19.23 -4.10
C LYS A 164 19.88 20.12 -4.84
N THR A 165 21.08 20.32 -4.29
CA THR A 165 22.12 21.17 -4.88
C THR A 165 23.08 20.42 -5.79
N GLY A 166 23.11 19.08 -5.74
CA GLY A 166 24.05 18.23 -6.46
C GLY A 166 25.39 18.06 -5.75
N LEU A 167 25.55 18.61 -4.53
CA LEU A 167 26.80 18.54 -3.78
C LEU A 167 27.12 17.08 -3.42
N ASN A 168 28.34 16.64 -3.71
CA ASN A 168 28.92 15.33 -3.40
C ASN A 168 28.16 14.12 -4.01
N VAL A 169 27.29 14.30 -4.99
CA VAL A 169 26.56 13.17 -5.62
C VAL A 169 27.52 12.28 -6.43
N ARG A 170 28.62 12.83 -6.96
CA ARG A 170 29.65 12.05 -7.64
C ARG A 170 30.34 11.07 -6.68
N GLU A 171 30.56 11.45 -5.44
CA GLU A 171 31.14 10.61 -4.39
C GLU A 171 30.25 9.41 -4.08
N VAL A 172 28.91 9.56 -4.22
CA VAL A 172 27.98 8.41 -4.12
C VAL A 172 28.22 7.42 -5.26
N LEU A 173 28.39 7.89 -6.50
CA LEU A 173 28.69 7.03 -7.65
C LEU A 173 30.03 6.28 -7.48
N GLU A 174 31.06 6.96 -6.96
CA GLU A 174 32.34 6.32 -6.65
C GLU A 174 32.20 5.28 -5.51
N ALA A 175 31.40 5.57 -4.48
CA ALA A 175 31.13 4.63 -3.41
C ALA A 175 30.38 3.38 -3.93
N ILE A 176 29.41 3.54 -4.85
CA ILE A 176 28.74 2.42 -5.52
C ILE A 176 29.74 1.53 -6.24
N VAL A 177 30.60 2.13 -7.08
CA VAL A 177 31.61 1.38 -7.85
C VAL A 177 32.59 0.64 -6.94
N LYS A 178 33.01 1.26 -5.85
CA LYS A 178 34.02 0.73 -4.93
C LYS A 178 33.49 -0.32 -3.97
N ARG A 179 32.28 -0.11 -3.39
CA ARG A 179 31.75 -0.92 -2.28
C ARG A 179 30.80 -2.01 -2.76
N ILE A 180 29.90 -1.72 -3.72
CA ILE A 180 28.94 -2.72 -4.19
C ILE A 180 29.68 -3.75 -5.06
N PRO A 181 29.60 -5.06 -4.73
CA PRO A 181 30.25 -6.08 -5.51
C PRO A 181 29.60 -6.26 -6.89
N PRO A 182 30.33 -6.75 -7.88
CA PRO A 182 29.74 -7.17 -9.15
C PRO A 182 28.89 -8.42 -8.96
N PRO A 183 27.95 -8.69 -9.90
CA PRO A 183 27.19 -9.94 -9.91
C PRO A 183 28.09 -11.18 -9.84
N ALA A 184 27.78 -12.12 -8.95
CA ALA A 184 28.53 -13.38 -8.84
C ALA A 184 28.10 -14.35 -9.95
N PRO A 185 29.04 -15.06 -10.60
CA PRO A 185 28.72 -16.14 -11.54
C PRO A 185 28.04 -17.30 -10.81
N ARG A 186 27.15 -18.02 -11.49
CA ARG A 186 26.49 -19.23 -10.98
C ARG A 186 27.11 -20.49 -11.60
N ASP A 187 27.03 -21.61 -10.89
CA ASP A 187 27.53 -22.91 -11.34
C ASP A 187 26.58 -23.58 -12.36
N THR A 188 26.20 -22.85 -13.40
CA THR A 188 25.36 -23.37 -14.48
C THR A 188 25.63 -22.60 -15.77
N ASP A 189 25.64 -23.30 -16.89
CA ASP A 189 25.70 -22.69 -18.23
C ASP A 189 24.32 -22.34 -18.77
N LYS A 190 23.26 -22.77 -18.05
CA LYS A 190 21.88 -22.62 -18.50
C LYS A 190 21.37 -21.22 -18.21
N LEU A 191 20.47 -20.75 -19.09
CA LEU A 191 19.75 -19.51 -18.85
C LEU A 191 18.89 -19.63 -17.61
N GLN A 192 19.09 -18.70 -16.70
CA GLN A 192 18.19 -18.42 -15.57
C GLN A 192 17.99 -16.92 -15.46
N ALA A 193 16.76 -16.47 -15.68
CA ALA A 193 16.39 -15.07 -15.46
C ALA A 193 15.19 -14.99 -14.53
N LEU A 194 15.26 -14.13 -13.54
CA LEU A 194 14.22 -13.88 -12.55
C LEU A 194 13.26 -12.82 -13.06
N ILE A 195 11.97 -13.08 -13.07
CA ILE A 195 10.94 -12.06 -13.35
C ILE A 195 10.77 -11.22 -12.08
N ILE A 196 11.23 -9.97 -12.12
CA ILE A 196 11.13 -9.02 -11.00
C ILE A 196 9.75 -8.40 -10.97
N ASP A 197 9.23 -8.05 -12.16
CA ASP A 197 7.97 -7.37 -12.35
C ASP A 197 7.34 -7.72 -13.70
N SER A 198 6.02 -7.55 -13.82
CA SER A 198 5.28 -7.74 -15.06
C SER A 198 4.14 -6.74 -15.15
N TRP A 199 3.87 -6.22 -16.34
CA TRP A 199 2.71 -5.35 -16.59
C TRP A 199 2.09 -5.62 -17.95
N PHE A 200 0.84 -5.25 -18.09
CA PHE A 200 0.14 -5.39 -19.35
C PHE A 200 0.25 -4.11 -20.17
N ASP A 201 0.75 -4.25 -21.39
CA ASP A 201 0.79 -3.19 -22.39
C ASP A 201 -0.26 -3.53 -23.47
N ASN A 202 -1.13 -2.58 -23.81
CA ASN A 202 -2.24 -2.82 -24.75
C ASN A 202 -1.78 -3.21 -26.15
N TYR A 203 -0.54 -2.90 -26.52
CA TYR A 203 0.03 -3.20 -27.85
C TYR A 203 0.94 -4.42 -27.84
N LEU A 204 1.69 -4.62 -26.76
CA LEU A 204 2.73 -5.64 -26.66
C LEU A 204 2.28 -6.87 -25.87
N GLY A 205 1.15 -6.80 -25.15
CA GLY A 205 0.74 -7.81 -24.19
C GLY A 205 1.52 -7.71 -22.88
N VAL A 206 1.86 -8.84 -22.28
CA VAL A 206 2.63 -8.86 -21.03
C VAL A 206 4.09 -8.53 -21.33
N VAL A 207 4.58 -7.50 -20.68
CA VAL A 207 6.00 -7.11 -20.64
C VAL A 207 6.57 -7.50 -19.29
N MET A 208 7.72 -8.15 -19.28
CA MET A 208 8.41 -8.63 -18.10
C MET A 208 9.66 -7.79 -17.83
N LEU A 209 9.86 -7.32 -16.61
CA LEU A 209 11.15 -6.82 -16.13
C LEU A 209 11.91 -8.00 -15.54
N VAL A 210 13.09 -8.28 -16.04
CA VAL A 210 13.88 -9.43 -15.64
C VAL A 210 15.29 -9.06 -15.21
N ARG A 211 15.81 -9.85 -14.26
CA ARG A 211 17.22 -9.93 -13.95
C ARG A 211 17.80 -11.21 -14.52
N VAL A 212 18.72 -11.11 -15.47
CA VAL A 212 19.45 -12.29 -15.98
C VAL A 212 20.49 -12.70 -14.95
N MET A 213 20.27 -13.81 -14.27
CA MET A 213 21.18 -14.34 -13.27
C MET A 213 22.34 -15.10 -13.92
N GLN A 214 22.04 -15.85 -15.01
CA GLN A 214 23.03 -16.61 -15.78
C GLN A 214 22.57 -16.78 -17.22
N GLY A 215 23.50 -16.91 -18.17
CA GLY A 215 23.20 -17.07 -19.58
C GLY A 215 22.91 -15.76 -20.32
N GLU A 216 22.18 -15.86 -21.42
CA GLU A 216 21.82 -14.72 -22.28
C GLU A 216 20.43 -14.95 -22.87
N ILE A 217 19.65 -13.89 -23.03
CA ILE A 217 18.36 -13.87 -23.72
C ILE A 217 18.44 -12.93 -24.91
N LYS A 218 18.04 -13.39 -26.09
CA LYS A 218 18.06 -12.64 -27.35
C LYS A 218 16.67 -12.53 -27.95
N ASP A 219 16.50 -11.56 -28.82
CA ASP A 219 15.42 -11.51 -29.77
C ASP A 219 15.37 -12.81 -30.61
N GLY A 220 14.18 -13.39 -30.77
CA GLY A 220 13.95 -14.65 -31.46
C GLY A 220 14.11 -15.93 -30.62
N ASP A 221 14.66 -15.84 -29.40
CA ASP A 221 14.81 -17.00 -28.52
C ASP A 221 13.44 -17.54 -28.09
N LYS A 222 13.35 -18.87 -27.94
CA LYS A 222 12.19 -19.52 -27.36
C LYS A 222 12.44 -19.77 -25.88
N ILE A 223 11.78 -18.98 -25.03
CA ILE A 223 11.87 -19.09 -23.57
C ILE A 223 10.75 -19.98 -23.02
N GLN A 224 10.99 -20.54 -21.85
CA GLN A 224 10.03 -21.27 -21.04
C GLN A 224 9.88 -20.60 -19.68
N VAL A 225 8.64 -20.37 -19.27
CA VAL A 225 8.26 -19.95 -17.91
C VAL A 225 8.19 -21.22 -17.05
N MET A 226 9.07 -21.35 -16.05
CA MET A 226 9.30 -22.65 -15.40
C MET A 226 8.11 -23.13 -14.58
N SER A 227 7.37 -22.26 -13.89
CA SER A 227 6.20 -22.67 -13.07
C SER A 227 5.04 -23.16 -13.92
N THR A 228 4.79 -22.54 -15.07
CA THR A 228 3.67 -22.87 -15.95
C THR A 228 4.04 -23.91 -17.00
N GLY A 229 5.33 -24.11 -17.27
CA GLY A 229 5.84 -24.96 -18.36
C GLY A 229 5.57 -24.41 -19.76
N ARG A 230 4.91 -23.25 -19.87
CA ARG A 230 4.56 -22.63 -21.16
C ARG A 230 5.78 -22.03 -21.84
N THR A 231 5.80 -22.11 -23.17
CA THR A 231 6.89 -21.58 -23.97
C THR A 231 6.41 -20.42 -24.83
N HIS A 232 7.24 -19.38 -24.91
CA HIS A 232 6.96 -18.16 -25.65
C HIS A 232 8.18 -17.78 -26.50
N GLN A 233 7.95 -17.15 -27.65
CA GLN A 233 9.03 -16.58 -28.44
C GLN A 233 9.27 -15.15 -28.01
N VAL A 234 10.53 -14.79 -27.80
CA VAL A 234 10.95 -13.42 -27.48
C VAL A 234 10.86 -12.58 -28.75
N ASP A 235 10.05 -11.54 -28.73
CA ASP A 235 9.92 -10.61 -29.85
C ASP A 235 10.93 -9.45 -29.72
N ASP A 236 11.11 -8.93 -28.51
CA ASP A 236 11.99 -7.81 -28.22
C ASP A 236 12.61 -7.95 -26.84
N VAL A 237 13.86 -7.50 -26.72
CA VAL A 237 14.56 -7.30 -25.44
C VAL A 237 15.14 -5.90 -25.37
N GLY A 238 15.30 -5.36 -24.15
CA GLY A 238 15.88 -4.04 -23.98
C GLY A 238 16.11 -3.62 -22.54
N ILE A 239 16.58 -2.41 -22.39
CA ILE A 239 16.85 -1.76 -21.10
C ILE A 239 16.09 -0.43 -20.99
N PHE A 240 16.00 0.11 -19.79
CA PHE A 240 15.51 1.47 -19.56
C PHE A 240 16.69 2.42 -19.33
N THR A 241 16.75 3.53 -20.10
CA THR A 241 17.85 4.52 -20.06
C THR A 241 17.39 5.98 -19.91
N PRO A 242 16.54 6.42 -19.03
CA PRO A 242 15.25 5.99 -18.46
C PRO A 242 14.19 5.59 -19.49
N LYS A 243 14.32 6.03 -20.74
CA LYS A 243 13.41 5.65 -21.83
C LYS A 243 13.66 4.20 -22.23
N ARG A 244 12.58 3.53 -22.65
CA ARG A 244 12.66 2.17 -23.16
C ARG A 244 13.56 2.12 -24.41
N THR A 245 14.66 1.38 -24.32
CA THR A 245 15.65 1.23 -25.39
C THR A 245 15.82 -0.24 -25.74
N LYS A 246 15.62 -0.60 -27.01
CA LYS A 246 15.84 -1.98 -27.49
C LYS A 246 17.34 -2.29 -27.52
N THR A 247 17.68 -3.52 -27.14
CA THR A 247 19.00 -4.09 -27.24
C THR A 247 18.96 -5.39 -28.03
N ARG A 248 20.11 -5.94 -28.40
CA ARG A 248 20.18 -7.23 -29.10
C ARG A 248 20.05 -8.42 -28.16
N ALA A 249 20.43 -8.25 -26.93
CA ALA A 249 20.44 -9.31 -25.93
C ALA A 249 20.51 -8.71 -24.53
N LEU A 250 20.07 -9.49 -23.53
CA LEU A 250 20.32 -9.30 -22.10
C LEU A 250 21.23 -10.42 -21.61
N ARG A 251 22.31 -10.08 -20.94
CA ARG A 251 23.35 -11.01 -20.48
C ARG A 251 23.35 -11.16 -18.97
N ALA A 252 24.03 -12.19 -18.51
CA ALA A 252 24.21 -12.43 -17.09
C ALA A 252 24.66 -11.18 -16.32
N GLY A 253 23.95 -10.83 -15.27
CA GLY A 253 24.14 -9.63 -14.46
C GLY A 253 23.30 -8.43 -14.90
N GLU A 254 22.72 -8.41 -16.09
CA GLU A 254 21.93 -7.28 -16.58
C GLU A 254 20.47 -7.35 -16.14
N VAL A 255 19.87 -6.18 -15.98
CA VAL A 255 18.45 -5.96 -15.72
C VAL A 255 17.83 -5.32 -16.96
N GLY A 256 16.72 -5.86 -17.43
CA GLY A 256 16.07 -5.32 -18.62
C GLY A 256 14.65 -5.84 -18.80
N TRP A 257 14.00 -5.39 -19.86
CA TRP A 257 12.64 -5.80 -20.19
C TRP A 257 12.63 -6.78 -21.37
N ILE A 258 11.63 -7.68 -21.32
CA ILE A 258 11.37 -8.67 -22.37
C ILE A 258 9.91 -8.57 -22.78
N ASN A 259 9.67 -8.59 -24.09
CA ASN A 259 8.37 -8.81 -24.69
C ASN A 259 8.37 -10.16 -25.42
N ALA A 260 7.40 -11.00 -25.15
CA ALA A 260 7.24 -12.33 -25.76
C ALA A 260 5.80 -12.60 -26.22
N SER A 261 5.06 -11.55 -26.59
CA SER A 261 3.66 -11.61 -27.08
C SER A 261 2.72 -12.44 -26.20
N ILE A 262 2.96 -12.44 -24.88
CA ILE A 262 2.13 -13.14 -23.91
C ILE A 262 0.83 -12.36 -23.74
N LYS A 263 -0.29 -12.95 -24.16
CA LYS A 263 -1.62 -12.32 -24.05
C LYS A 263 -2.36 -12.70 -22.76
N ASP A 264 -1.99 -13.84 -22.18
CA ASP A 264 -2.56 -14.31 -20.93
C ASP A 264 -1.88 -13.60 -19.74
N VAL A 265 -2.65 -12.82 -18.98
CA VAL A 265 -2.17 -12.11 -17.79
C VAL A 265 -1.54 -13.04 -16.74
N HIS A 266 -1.86 -14.34 -16.75
CA HIS A 266 -1.24 -15.33 -15.87
C HIS A 266 -0.04 -16.05 -16.49
N GLY A 267 0.37 -15.64 -17.70
CA GLY A 267 1.41 -16.33 -18.47
C GLY A 267 2.84 -16.09 -17.97
N ALA A 268 3.08 -15.02 -17.18
CA ALA A 268 4.40 -14.63 -16.68
C ALA A 268 4.32 -14.09 -15.24
N PRO A 269 4.10 -14.96 -14.25
CA PRO A 269 3.97 -14.54 -12.86
C PRO A 269 5.29 -13.95 -12.33
N VAL A 270 5.18 -12.91 -11.53
CA VAL A 270 6.33 -12.27 -10.87
C VAL A 270 6.97 -13.25 -9.88
N GLY A 271 8.30 -13.29 -9.85
CA GLY A 271 9.08 -14.24 -9.05
C GLY A 271 9.38 -15.56 -9.75
N ASP A 272 8.85 -15.78 -10.96
CA ASP A 272 9.13 -16.98 -11.73
C ASP A 272 10.48 -16.92 -12.45
N THR A 273 10.92 -18.06 -12.90
CA THR A 273 12.18 -18.23 -13.63
C THR A 273 11.92 -18.44 -15.13
N LEU A 274 12.62 -17.65 -15.93
CA LEU A 274 12.72 -17.88 -17.37
C LEU A 274 13.96 -18.69 -17.70
N THR A 275 13.80 -19.67 -18.59
CA THR A 275 14.89 -20.49 -19.14
C THR A 275 14.73 -20.65 -20.65
N LEU A 276 15.74 -21.17 -21.35
CA LEU A 276 15.60 -21.53 -22.77
C LEU A 276 14.78 -22.81 -22.91
N ALA A 277 13.78 -22.82 -23.79
CA ALA A 277 12.95 -23.99 -24.02
C ALA A 277 13.74 -25.19 -24.62
N ALA A 278 14.77 -24.90 -25.40
CA ALA A 278 15.60 -25.94 -26.03
C ALA A 278 16.60 -26.58 -25.05
N ASP A 279 16.98 -25.86 -24.01
CA ASP A 279 18.00 -26.29 -23.04
C ASP A 279 17.67 -25.71 -21.64
N PRO A 280 16.62 -26.24 -20.99
CA PRO A 280 16.10 -25.66 -19.76
C PRO A 280 17.04 -25.87 -18.58
N ALA A 281 17.05 -24.91 -17.66
CA ALA A 281 17.73 -25.05 -16.39
C ALA A 281 17.07 -26.15 -15.54
N PRO A 282 17.85 -26.92 -14.77
CA PRO A 282 17.33 -28.04 -13.98
C PRO A 282 16.49 -27.59 -12.77
N THR A 283 16.72 -26.38 -12.26
CA THR A 283 16.05 -25.83 -11.08
C THR A 283 15.63 -24.39 -11.31
N ALA A 284 14.45 -24.03 -10.80
CA ALA A 284 14.03 -22.63 -10.74
C ALA A 284 14.86 -21.85 -9.71
N LEU A 285 14.91 -20.54 -9.92
CA LEU A 285 15.44 -19.61 -8.92
C LEU A 285 14.50 -19.58 -7.70
N PRO A 286 15.00 -19.26 -6.51
CA PRO A 286 14.12 -18.93 -5.39
C PRO A 286 13.17 -17.81 -5.83
N GLY A 287 11.87 -18.10 -5.78
CA GLY A 287 10.85 -17.12 -6.07
C GLY A 287 10.63 -16.17 -4.90
N PHE A 288 9.63 -15.32 -5.03
CA PHE A 288 9.21 -14.45 -3.93
C PHE A 288 8.18 -15.15 -3.04
N GLN A 289 8.19 -14.81 -1.75
CA GLN A 289 7.15 -15.27 -0.83
C GLN A 289 5.81 -14.65 -1.23
N GLU A 290 4.76 -15.48 -1.19
CA GLU A 290 3.42 -15.02 -1.46
C GLU A 290 2.90 -14.18 -0.30
N MET A 291 2.59 -12.91 -0.57
CA MET A 291 2.06 -12.02 0.44
C MET A 291 0.58 -12.28 0.66
N GLN A 292 0.17 -12.33 1.92
CA GLN A 292 -1.23 -12.46 2.29
C GLN A 292 -1.82 -11.08 2.58
N PRO A 293 -2.92 -10.70 1.91
CA PRO A 293 -3.63 -9.48 2.23
C PRO A 293 -4.09 -9.44 3.69
N ARG A 294 -4.10 -8.26 4.27
CA ARG A 294 -4.49 -8.03 5.66
C ARG A 294 -5.70 -7.12 5.79
N VAL A 295 -5.91 -6.26 4.81
CA VAL A 295 -7.01 -5.30 4.75
C VAL A 295 -7.91 -5.68 3.59
N PHE A 296 -9.21 -5.68 3.82
CA PHE A 296 -10.21 -6.06 2.83
C PHE A 296 -11.26 -4.98 2.69
N ALA A 297 -11.63 -4.67 1.44
CA ALA A 297 -12.74 -3.79 1.13
C ALA A 297 -13.52 -4.32 -0.07
N GLY A 298 -14.82 -4.04 -0.12
CA GLY A 298 -15.62 -4.27 -1.32
C GLY A 298 -15.46 -3.10 -2.27
N LEU A 299 -15.23 -3.39 -3.55
CA LEU A 299 -15.23 -2.42 -4.65
C LEU A 299 -16.42 -2.71 -5.55
N PHE A 300 -17.31 -1.74 -5.69
CA PHE A 300 -18.53 -1.85 -6.46
C PHE A 300 -18.58 -0.75 -7.52
N PRO A 301 -18.91 -1.06 -8.78
CA PRO A 301 -19.11 -0.02 -9.77
C PRO A 301 -20.39 0.75 -9.47
N VAL A 302 -20.39 2.07 -9.71
CA VAL A 302 -21.59 2.92 -9.58
C VAL A 302 -22.66 2.45 -10.58
N ASP A 303 -22.26 2.18 -11.81
CA ASP A 303 -23.11 1.66 -12.86
C ASP A 303 -22.91 0.14 -12.96
N ALA A 304 -23.98 -0.63 -12.88
CA ALA A 304 -23.93 -2.09 -12.91
C ALA A 304 -23.39 -2.65 -14.25
N GLU A 305 -23.45 -1.87 -15.31
CA GLU A 305 -22.92 -2.22 -16.63
C GLU A 305 -21.38 -2.24 -16.64
N ASP A 306 -20.73 -1.51 -15.75
CA ASP A 306 -19.25 -1.45 -15.63
C ASP A 306 -18.65 -2.67 -14.88
N TYR A 307 -19.46 -3.62 -14.39
CA TYR A 307 -18.95 -4.79 -13.67
C TYR A 307 -17.95 -5.65 -14.48
N PRO A 308 -18.18 -5.93 -15.79
CA PRO A 308 -17.19 -6.63 -16.60
C PRO A 308 -15.88 -5.86 -16.75
N ASP A 309 -15.94 -4.54 -16.92
CA ASP A 309 -14.78 -3.67 -17.08
C ASP A 309 -13.98 -3.59 -15.80
N LEU A 310 -14.64 -3.52 -14.64
CA LEU A 310 -13.99 -3.61 -13.32
C LEU A 310 -13.24 -4.94 -13.14
N ARG A 311 -13.84 -6.05 -13.57
CA ARG A 311 -13.20 -7.36 -13.53
C ARG A 311 -11.92 -7.39 -14.36
N GLU A 312 -12.00 -6.91 -15.61
CA GLU A 312 -10.85 -6.87 -16.53
C GLU A 312 -9.74 -5.97 -15.98
N ALA A 313 -10.10 -4.80 -15.42
CA ALA A 313 -9.17 -3.88 -14.80
C ALA A 313 -8.45 -4.51 -13.60
N LEU A 314 -9.17 -5.20 -12.72
CA LEU A 314 -8.59 -5.91 -11.58
C LEU A 314 -7.65 -7.05 -12.02
N GLU A 315 -8.00 -7.80 -13.06
CA GLU A 315 -7.12 -8.84 -13.62
C GLU A 315 -5.81 -8.26 -14.16
N LYS A 316 -5.87 -7.12 -14.86
CA LYS A 316 -4.68 -6.39 -15.35
C LYS A 316 -3.84 -5.83 -14.21
N LEU A 317 -4.47 -5.24 -13.20
CA LEU A 317 -3.76 -4.73 -12.03
C LEU A 317 -3.05 -5.83 -11.25
N ARG A 318 -3.69 -7.01 -11.06
CA ARG A 318 -3.10 -8.13 -10.33
C ARG A 318 -1.83 -8.67 -10.97
N LEU A 319 -1.69 -8.58 -12.30
CA LEU A 319 -0.44 -8.94 -12.96
C LEU A 319 0.74 -8.10 -12.47
N ASN A 320 0.46 -6.83 -12.26
CA ASN A 320 1.40 -5.80 -11.87
C ASN A 320 1.58 -5.70 -10.35
N ASP A 321 0.57 -6.16 -9.60
CA ASP A 321 0.48 -6.11 -8.15
C ASP A 321 0.08 -7.49 -7.62
N ALA A 322 1.08 -8.32 -7.36
CA ALA A 322 0.85 -9.69 -6.91
C ALA A 322 0.28 -9.78 -5.47
N ALA A 323 0.25 -8.68 -4.74
CA ALA A 323 -0.39 -8.60 -3.42
C ALA A 323 -1.90 -8.39 -3.51
N LEU A 324 -2.39 -7.83 -4.63
CA LEU A 324 -3.82 -7.63 -4.86
C LEU A 324 -4.53 -8.97 -5.07
N ARG A 325 -5.48 -9.27 -4.21
CA ARG A 325 -6.40 -10.40 -4.36
C ARG A 325 -7.81 -9.90 -4.47
N PHE A 326 -8.61 -10.56 -5.28
CA PHE A 326 -10.03 -10.22 -5.40
C PHE A 326 -10.86 -11.44 -5.73
N GLU A 327 -12.09 -11.43 -5.27
CA GLU A 327 -13.12 -12.43 -5.54
C GLU A 327 -14.47 -11.75 -5.73
N PRO A 328 -15.36 -12.33 -6.54
CA PRO A 328 -16.70 -11.77 -6.74
C PRO A 328 -17.44 -11.63 -5.43
N GLU A 329 -18.10 -10.49 -5.24
CA GLU A 329 -18.94 -10.19 -4.10
C GLU A 329 -20.29 -9.64 -4.58
N SER A 330 -21.35 -9.91 -3.80
CA SER A 330 -22.66 -9.32 -4.02
C SER A 330 -23.15 -8.68 -2.75
N SER A 331 -23.67 -7.46 -2.86
CA SER A 331 -24.31 -6.72 -1.78
C SER A 331 -25.76 -6.47 -2.14
N GLU A 332 -26.67 -6.62 -1.16
CA GLU A 332 -28.08 -6.28 -1.36
C GLU A 332 -28.28 -4.79 -1.65
N ALA A 333 -27.40 -3.94 -1.11
CA ALA A 333 -27.44 -2.49 -1.28
C ALA A 333 -26.79 -1.99 -2.56
N MET A 334 -25.66 -2.63 -2.99
CA MET A 334 -24.79 -2.11 -4.06
C MET A 334 -24.73 -3.00 -5.31
N GLY A 335 -25.34 -4.18 -5.28
CA GLY A 335 -25.32 -5.12 -6.40
C GLY A 335 -24.04 -5.95 -6.48
N PHE A 336 -23.53 -6.17 -7.71
CA PHE A 336 -22.35 -6.98 -7.95
C PHE A 336 -21.07 -6.15 -7.93
N GLY A 337 -20.03 -6.67 -7.28
CA GLY A 337 -18.72 -6.07 -7.15
C GLY A 337 -17.66 -7.12 -6.85
N PHE A 338 -16.56 -6.69 -6.24
CA PHE A 338 -15.47 -7.56 -5.84
C PHE A 338 -15.03 -7.27 -4.42
N ARG A 339 -14.82 -8.31 -3.63
CA ARG A 339 -14.10 -8.25 -2.37
C ARG A 339 -12.61 -8.27 -2.67
N CYS A 340 -11.93 -7.18 -2.36
CA CYS A 340 -10.52 -7.00 -2.65
C CYS A 340 -9.70 -7.04 -1.36
N GLY A 341 -8.55 -7.70 -1.42
CA GLY A 341 -7.59 -7.80 -0.33
C GLY A 341 -6.34 -6.97 -0.65
N PHE A 342 -5.87 -6.22 0.33
CA PHE A 342 -4.77 -5.27 0.25
C PHE A 342 -3.77 -5.48 1.40
N LEU A 343 -2.54 -4.99 1.26
CA LEU A 343 -1.54 -5.05 2.33
C LEU A 343 -1.82 -4.05 3.44
N GLY A 344 -2.30 -2.86 3.08
CA GLY A 344 -2.63 -1.78 4.01
C GLY A 344 -3.58 -0.75 3.39
N MET A 345 -3.81 0.35 4.11
CA MET A 345 -4.72 1.42 3.68
C MET A 345 -4.20 2.18 2.47
N LEU A 346 -2.93 2.55 2.46
CA LEU A 346 -2.34 3.28 1.34
C LEU A 346 -2.38 2.43 0.07
N HIS A 347 -2.12 1.12 0.19
CA HIS A 347 -2.24 0.19 -0.94
C HIS A 347 -3.68 0.17 -1.48
N MET A 348 -4.70 0.10 -0.62
CA MET A 348 -6.11 0.14 -1.01
C MET A 348 -6.46 1.44 -1.77
N GLU A 349 -6.07 2.58 -1.22
CA GLU A 349 -6.33 3.89 -1.83
C GLU A 349 -5.70 4.01 -3.22
N ILE A 350 -4.46 3.54 -3.36
CA ILE A 350 -3.75 3.57 -4.63
C ILE A 350 -4.39 2.66 -5.67
N VAL A 351 -4.79 1.45 -5.29
CA VAL A 351 -5.50 0.54 -6.21
C VAL A 351 -6.83 1.16 -6.66
N GLN A 352 -7.60 1.75 -5.73
CA GLN A 352 -8.84 2.45 -6.07
C GLN A 352 -8.57 3.60 -7.04
N GLU A 353 -7.61 4.47 -6.73
CA GLU A 353 -7.27 5.64 -7.55
C GLU A 353 -6.76 5.23 -8.95
N ARG A 354 -6.02 4.12 -9.04
CA ARG A 354 -5.59 3.55 -10.33
C ARG A 354 -6.78 3.04 -11.15
N LEU A 355 -7.73 2.33 -10.52
CA LEU A 355 -8.95 1.87 -11.19
C LEU A 355 -9.77 3.04 -11.73
N GLU A 356 -9.89 4.11 -10.95
CA GLU A 356 -10.62 5.31 -11.34
C GLU A 356 -9.93 6.09 -12.48
N ARG A 357 -8.61 6.29 -12.40
CA ARG A 357 -7.86 7.13 -13.35
C ARG A 357 -7.36 6.39 -14.58
N GLU A 358 -6.82 5.17 -14.43
CA GLU A 358 -6.23 4.42 -15.55
C GLU A 358 -7.30 3.69 -16.37
N TYR A 359 -8.41 3.26 -15.71
CA TYR A 359 -9.48 2.50 -16.33
C TYR A 359 -10.80 3.26 -16.43
N ASN A 360 -10.85 4.51 -15.95
CA ASN A 360 -12.02 5.40 -16.00
C ASN A 360 -13.28 4.77 -15.37
N LEU A 361 -13.11 4.08 -14.25
CA LEU A 361 -14.20 3.45 -13.50
C LEU A 361 -14.66 4.36 -12.37
N ASN A 362 -15.98 4.44 -12.15
CA ASN A 362 -16.56 5.09 -10.98
C ASN A 362 -16.88 4.03 -9.94
N LEU A 363 -16.24 4.08 -8.77
CA LEU A 363 -16.31 3.02 -7.77
C LEU A 363 -16.87 3.50 -6.44
N ILE A 364 -17.64 2.62 -5.79
CA ILE A 364 -18.02 2.73 -4.39
C ILE A 364 -17.15 1.74 -3.61
N THR A 365 -16.41 2.26 -2.63
CA THR A 365 -15.59 1.43 -1.75
C THR A 365 -16.26 1.29 -0.39
N THR A 366 -16.36 0.05 0.10
CA THR A 366 -16.83 -0.19 1.48
C THR A 366 -15.73 0.16 2.48
N ALA A 367 -16.12 0.31 3.74
CA ALA A 367 -15.15 0.47 4.81
C ALA A 367 -14.16 -0.70 4.84
N PRO A 368 -12.85 -0.44 4.97
CA PRO A 368 -11.87 -1.49 5.10
C PRO A 368 -12.04 -2.27 6.40
N THR A 369 -11.83 -3.55 6.31
CA THR A 369 -11.86 -4.48 7.44
C THR A 369 -10.58 -5.30 7.46
N VAL A 370 -10.16 -5.72 8.65
CA VAL A 370 -9.09 -6.71 8.79
C VAL A 370 -9.66 -8.12 8.65
N ILE A 371 -8.79 -9.09 8.37
CA ILE A 371 -9.18 -10.48 8.41
C ILE A 371 -9.28 -10.94 9.86
N TYR A 372 -10.39 -11.54 10.24
CA TYR A 372 -10.57 -12.23 11.51
C TYR A 372 -10.48 -13.74 11.31
N GLU A 373 -10.22 -14.48 12.37
CA GLU A 373 -10.42 -15.93 12.41
C GLU A 373 -11.62 -16.25 13.28
N VAL A 374 -12.50 -17.10 12.79
CA VAL A 374 -13.67 -17.57 13.54
C VAL A 374 -13.51 -19.07 13.79
N LEU A 375 -13.42 -19.45 15.06
CA LEU A 375 -13.51 -20.83 15.48
C LEU A 375 -14.99 -21.18 15.62
N LEU A 376 -15.42 -22.19 14.88
CA LEU A 376 -16.77 -22.70 14.90
C LEU A 376 -16.95 -23.79 15.98
N THR A 377 -18.20 -24.00 16.41
CA THR A 377 -18.53 -25.02 17.43
C THR A 377 -18.27 -26.46 17.01
N ASP A 378 -18.03 -26.72 15.72
CA ASP A 378 -17.60 -28.00 15.17
C ASP A 378 -16.07 -28.19 15.15
N GLY A 379 -15.32 -27.17 15.61
CA GLY A 379 -13.86 -27.16 15.67
C GLY A 379 -13.18 -26.66 14.38
N GLU A 380 -13.91 -26.32 13.34
CA GLU A 380 -13.34 -25.72 12.13
C GLU A 380 -12.99 -24.26 12.36
N THR A 381 -11.85 -23.82 11.79
CA THR A 381 -11.46 -22.41 11.79
C THR A 381 -11.66 -21.84 10.40
N MET A 382 -12.42 -20.73 10.29
CA MET A 382 -12.64 -20.05 9.03
C MET A 382 -12.09 -18.63 9.06
N PRO A 383 -11.45 -18.15 7.98
CA PRO A 383 -11.12 -16.75 7.82
C PRO A 383 -12.38 -15.94 7.57
N LEU A 384 -12.47 -14.77 8.19
CA LEU A 384 -13.60 -13.85 8.03
C LEU A 384 -13.08 -12.48 7.59
N ASP A 385 -13.25 -12.20 6.31
CA ASP A 385 -12.85 -10.96 5.63
C ASP A 385 -14.00 -9.96 5.48
N ASN A 386 -15.24 -10.44 5.57
CA ASN A 386 -16.45 -9.64 5.43
C ASN A 386 -17.35 -9.77 6.69
N PRO A 387 -17.62 -8.66 7.41
CA PRO A 387 -18.48 -8.68 8.59
C PRO A 387 -19.88 -9.27 8.34
N ALA A 388 -20.42 -9.10 7.12
CA ALA A 388 -21.75 -9.63 6.78
C ALA A 388 -21.80 -11.17 6.79
N LYS A 389 -20.66 -11.83 6.53
CA LYS A 389 -20.51 -13.29 6.50
C LYS A 389 -20.31 -13.93 7.90
N LEU A 390 -20.28 -13.13 8.99
CA LEU A 390 -20.14 -13.69 10.34
C LEU A 390 -21.28 -14.66 10.63
N PRO A 391 -20.98 -15.92 10.99
CA PRO A 391 -21.98 -16.92 11.30
C PRO A 391 -22.86 -16.52 12.51
N PRO A 392 -24.04 -17.12 12.65
CA PRO A 392 -24.88 -16.88 13.81
C PRO A 392 -24.16 -17.24 15.12
N PRO A 393 -24.43 -16.54 16.25
CA PRO A 393 -23.70 -16.73 17.51
C PRO A 393 -23.70 -18.16 18.06
N ASN A 394 -24.71 -18.95 17.74
CA ASN A 394 -24.81 -20.36 18.16
C ASN A 394 -23.86 -21.32 17.42
N LYS A 395 -23.24 -20.86 16.33
CA LYS A 395 -22.26 -21.61 15.55
C LYS A 395 -20.83 -21.12 15.77
N VAL A 396 -20.66 -20.03 16.52
CA VAL A 396 -19.35 -19.41 16.78
C VAL A 396 -18.93 -19.75 18.20
N GLU A 397 -17.78 -20.36 18.36
CA GLU A 397 -17.16 -20.59 19.66
C GLU A 397 -16.30 -19.38 20.05
N GLU A 398 -15.47 -18.89 19.11
CA GLU A 398 -14.50 -17.84 19.36
C GLU A 398 -14.27 -17.00 18.10
N VAL A 399 -14.08 -15.71 18.28
CA VAL A 399 -13.61 -14.79 17.21
C VAL A 399 -12.24 -14.25 17.61
N ARG A 400 -11.28 -14.30 16.69
CA ARG A 400 -9.89 -13.87 16.90
C ARG A 400 -9.57 -12.71 15.99
N GLU A 401 -8.94 -11.67 16.55
CA GLU A 401 -8.44 -10.52 15.78
C GLU A 401 -6.96 -10.64 15.49
N PRO A 402 -6.47 -10.08 14.37
CA PRO A 402 -5.04 -10.05 14.07
C PRO A 402 -4.33 -9.03 14.96
N ILE A 403 -3.24 -9.48 15.59
CA ILE A 403 -2.34 -8.65 16.38
C ILE A 403 -1.07 -8.41 15.58
N ILE A 404 -0.60 -7.18 15.59
CA ILE A 404 0.67 -6.78 14.98
C ILE A 404 1.69 -6.42 16.07
N GLN A 405 2.95 -6.70 15.79
CA GLN A 405 4.08 -6.10 16.50
C GLN A 405 4.39 -4.77 15.82
N ALA A 406 4.13 -3.68 16.51
CA ALA A 406 4.41 -2.33 16.06
C ALA A 406 5.70 -1.81 16.71
N ASN A 407 6.64 -1.32 15.90
CA ASN A 407 7.87 -0.66 16.33
C ASN A 407 7.77 0.81 15.97
N ILE A 408 7.74 1.66 16.97
CA ILE A 408 7.61 3.11 16.82
C ILE A 408 8.92 3.75 17.22
N LEU A 409 9.51 4.53 16.34
CA LEU A 409 10.71 5.31 16.61
C LEU A 409 10.30 6.78 16.74
N THR A 410 10.68 7.43 17.84
CA THR A 410 10.27 8.81 18.15
C THR A 410 11.30 9.53 19.03
N PRO A 411 11.45 10.86 18.93
CA PRO A 411 12.19 11.63 19.90
C PRO A 411 11.59 11.52 21.32
N ASP A 412 12.43 11.65 22.35
CA ASP A 412 12.06 11.48 23.77
C ASP A 412 10.87 12.39 24.19
N GLU A 413 10.80 13.60 23.66
CA GLU A 413 9.74 14.56 23.99
C GLU A 413 8.31 14.09 23.62
N TYR A 414 8.15 13.16 22.66
CA TYR A 414 6.85 12.64 22.21
C TYR A 414 6.49 11.28 22.80
N VAL A 415 7.39 10.62 23.54
CA VAL A 415 7.19 9.28 24.10
C VAL A 415 5.87 9.17 24.86
N GLY A 416 5.58 10.12 25.75
CA GLY A 416 4.35 10.12 26.55
C GLY A 416 3.07 10.21 25.70
N ALA A 417 3.10 11.01 24.62
CA ALA A 417 1.96 11.16 23.73
C ALA A 417 1.73 9.89 22.87
N VAL A 418 2.81 9.27 22.43
CA VAL A 418 2.78 8.01 21.68
C VAL A 418 2.27 6.85 22.53
N ILE A 419 2.77 6.72 23.78
CA ILE A 419 2.30 5.70 24.73
C ILE A 419 0.79 5.84 24.94
N LYS A 420 0.32 7.05 25.23
CA LYS A 420 -1.12 7.31 25.40
C LYS A 420 -1.95 6.92 24.17
N LEU A 421 -1.47 7.24 22.97
CA LEU A 421 -2.14 6.84 21.72
C LEU A 421 -2.23 5.31 21.60
N CYS A 422 -1.15 4.58 21.87
CA CYS A 422 -1.13 3.12 21.82
C CYS A 422 -2.09 2.50 22.85
N GLU A 423 -2.16 3.03 24.07
CA GLU A 423 -3.09 2.58 25.11
C GLU A 423 -4.57 2.82 24.71
N GLU A 424 -4.88 3.99 24.11
CA GLU A 424 -6.22 4.28 23.57
C GLU A 424 -6.65 3.29 22.48
N LYS A 425 -5.69 2.72 21.76
CA LYS A 425 -5.88 1.71 20.71
C LYS A 425 -5.71 0.26 21.21
N ARG A 426 -5.90 0.03 22.50
CA ARG A 426 -5.81 -1.29 23.15
C ARG A 426 -4.43 -1.96 23.04
N GLY A 427 -3.39 -1.18 22.85
CA GLY A 427 -2.02 -1.69 22.73
C GLY A 427 -1.45 -2.18 24.04
N VAL A 428 -0.59 -3.19 23.95
CA VAL A 428 0.20 -3.71 25.06
C VAL A 428 1.66 -3.43 24.79
N GLN A 429 2.30 -2.63 25.66
CA GLN A 429 3.72 -2.32 25.53
C GLN A 429 4.56 -3.57 25.79
N THR A 430 5.45 -3.91 24.86
CA THR A 430 6.36 -5.05 24.97
C THR A 430 7.78 -4.64 25.31
N ASN A 431 8.24 -3.51 24.76
CA ASN A 431 9.58 -3.01 24.99
C ASN A 431 9.64 -1.48 24.86
N ILE A 432 10.63 -0.86 25.53
CA ILE A 432 11.04 0.52 25.32
C ILE A 432 12.56 0.58 25.41
N GLN A 433 13.21 1.15 24.41
CA GLN A 433 14.65 1.26 24.35
C GLN A 433 15.06 2.68 23.96
N TYR A 434 15.95 3.27 24.74
CA TYR A 434 16.52 4.58 24.45
C TYR A 434 17.77 4.40 23.60
N LEU A 435 17.77 4.98 22.41
CA LEU A 435 18.81 4.86 21.40
C LEU A 435 19.34 6.24 21.03
N ALA A 436 20.42 6.65 21.68
CA ALA A 436 21.01 7.99 21.49
C ALA A 436 19.96 9.12 21.61
N SER A 437 19.55 9.75 20.50
CA SER A 437 18.57 10.84 20.45
C SER A 437 17.13 10.37 20.20
N GLN A 438 16.90 9.08 20.02
CA GLN A 438 15.61 8.49 19.69
C GLN A 438 15.20 7.44 20.73
N VAL A 439 13.90 7.18 20.80
CA VAL A 439 13.33 6.12 21.62
C VAL A 439 12.56 5.18 20.72
N GLN A 440 12.92 3.91 20.78
CA GLN A 440 12.17 2.84 20.14
C GLN A 440 11.17 2.28 21.14
N ILE A 441 9.89 2.30 20.77
CA ILE A 441 8.79 1.78 21.58
C ILE A 441 8.15 0.64 20.80
N SER A 442 8.09 -0.54 21.40
CA SER A 442 7.47 -1.71 20.78
C SER A 442 6.15 -2.03 21.47
N TYR A 443 5.12 -2.20 20.67
CA TYR A 443 3.76 -2.52 21.11
C TYR A 443 3.19 -3.71 20.36
N GLU A 444 2.41 -4.52 21.03
CA GLU A 444 1.43 -5.39 20.41
C GLU A 444 0.13 -4.60 20.27
N LEU A 445 -0.32 -4.40 19.03
CA LEU A 445 -1.52 -3.62 18.70
C LEU A 445 -2.51 -4.47 17.91
N PRO A 446 -3.82 -4.40 18.20
CA PRO A 446 -4.82 -4.94 17.30
C PRO A 446 -4.79 -4.23 15.95
N MET A 447 -4.64 -4.99 14.88
CA MET A 447 -4.53 -4.42 13.53
C MET A 447 -5.78 -3.61 13.14
N ALA A 448 -6.96 -4.02 13.62
CA ALA A 448 -8.23 -3.30 13.40
C ALA A 448 -8.23 -1.87 13.98
N GLU A 449 -7.42 -1.59 15.00
CA GLU A 449 -7.29 -0.26 15.60
C GLU A 449 -6.23 0.60 14.88
N VAL A 450 -5.34 -0.04 14.12
CA VAL A 450 -4.24 0.63 13.43
C VAL A 450 -4.63 1.05 12.02
N VAL A 451 -5.37 0.18 11.32
CA VAL A 451 -5.72 0.36 9.91
C VAL A 451 -6.49 1.65 9.62
N LEU A 452 -7.33 2.14 10.53
CA LEU A 452 -8.24 3.25 10.25
C LEU A 452 -7.56 4.63 10.33
N ASP A 453 -6.97 4.97 11.50
CA ASP A 453 -6.54 6.35 11.78
C ASP A 453 -5.24 6.47 12.60
N PHE A 454 -4.67 5.34 13.00
CA PHE A 454 -3.51 5.33 13.91
C PHE A 454 -2.31 6.07 13.33
N PHE A 455 -2.03 5.89 12.05
CA PHE A 455 -0.87 6.50 11.39
C PHE A 455 -0.97 8.03 11.36
N ASP A 456 -2.14 8.55 11.02
CA ASP A 456 -2.39 10.00 10.98
C ASP A 456 -2.34 10.60 12.39
N ARG A 457 -2.90 9.89 13.36
CA ARG A 457 -2.84 10.30 14.77
C ARG A 457 -1.41 10.26 15.31
N LEU A 458 -0.63 9.24 14.96
CA LEU A 458 0.77 9.12 15.34
C LEU A 458 1.58 10.31 14.83
N LYS A 459 1.43 10.65 13.55
CA LYS A 459 2.04 11.85 12.95
C LYS A 459 1.58 13.12 13.65
N SER A 460 0.29 13.24 13.94
CA SER A 460 -0.26 14.43 14.60
C SER A 460 0.29 14.62 16.01
N VAL A 461 0.31 13.58 16.85
CA VAL A 461 0.77 13.70 18.26
C VAL A 461 2.28 13.87 18.38
N SER A 462 3.03 13.45 17.37
CA SER A 462 4.49 13.59 17.30
C SER A 462 4.95 14.74 16.41
N ARG A 463 4.05 15.56 15.89
CA ARG A 463 4.35 16.63 14.90
C ARG A 463 5.12 16.13 13.67
N GLY A 464 4.87 14.89 13.26
CA GLY A 464 5.53 14.26 12.13
C GLY A 464 6.84 13.54 12.44
N TYR A 465 7.33 13.58 13.69
CA TYR A 465 8.62 12.99 14.05
C TYR A 465 8.57 11.51 14.40
N ALA A 466 7.40 10.93 14.68
CA ALA A 466 7.31 9.50 14.94
C ALA A 466 7.11 8.72 13.64
N SER A 467 7.88 7.66 13.50
CA SER A 467 7.75 6.69 12.41
C SER A 467 7.29 5.34 12.95
N LEU A 468 6.56 4.59 12.13
CA LEU A 468 5.98 3.30 12.45
C LEU A 468 6.41 2.27 11.41
N ASP A 469 6.88 1.13 11.90
CA ASP A 469 6.97 -0.12 11.16
C ASP A 469 6.21 -1.20 11.91
N TYR A 470 5.59 -2.15 11.20
CA TYR A 470 4.86 -3.23 11.83
C TYR A 470 4.86 -4.52 11.02
N HIS A 471 4.73 -5.63 11.72
CA HIS A 471 4.53 -6.93 11.11
C HIS A 471 3.45 -7.72 11.86
N PHE A 472 2.81 -8.64 11.15
CA PHE A 472 1.81 -9.53 11.74
C PHE A 472 2.47 -10.48 12.75
N LEU A 473 1.84 -10.63 13.91
CA LEU A 473 2.35 -11.49 14.98
C LEU A 473 1.52 -12.77 15.11
N ARG A 474 0.22 -12.64 15.42
CA ARG A 474 -0.70 -13.76 15.67
C ARG A 474 -2.15 -13.32 15.64
N PHE A 475 -3.06 -14.28 15.80
CA PHE A 475 -4.47 -14.02 16.08
C PHE A 475 -4.76 -14.22 17.57
N ASP A 476 -5.45 -13.26 18.19
CA ASP A 476 -5.87 -13.31 19.59
C ASP A 476 -7.40 -13.28 19.73
N ALA A 477 -7.92 -14.17 20.59
CA ALA A 477 -9.33 -14.26 20.90
C ALA A 477 -9.82 -13.06 21.72
N GLY A 478 -11.06 -12.65 21.46
CA GLY A 478 -11.69 -11.58 22.21
C GLY A 478 -13.22 -11.52 22.08
N PRO A 479 -13.86 -10.70 22.88
CA PRO A 479 -15.31 -10.52 22.84
C PRO A 479 -15.72 -9.59 21.70
N PHE A 480 -15.69 -10.09 20.46
CA PHE A 480 -16.08 -9.33 19.27
C PHE A 480 -17.56 -9.46 18.98
N VAL A 481 -18.14 -8.39 18.48
CA VAL A 481 -19.53 -8.30 18.06
C VAL A 481 -19.66 -7.66 16.70
N ARG A 482 -20.65 -8.11 15.92
CA ARG A 482 -21.04 -7.44 14.70
C ARG A 482 -22.04 -6.33 15.03
N VAL A 483 -21.72 -5.12 14.59
CA VAL A 483 -22.59 -3.96 14.64
C VAL A 483 -23.17 -3.75 13.25
N ASP A 484 -24.48 -3.92 13.12
CA ASP A 484 -25.23 -3.73 11.89
C ASP A 484 -25.78 -2.30 11.82
N THR A 485 -25.69 -1.68 10.67
CA THR A 485 -26.30 -0.37 10.41
C THR A 485 -27.64 -0.55 9.71
N LEU A 486 -28.69 0.08 10.26
CA LEU A 486 -30.01 0.08 9.67
C LEU A 486 -30.43 1.49 9.28
N ILE A 487 -30.97 1.64 8.08
CA ILE A 487 -31.52 2.89 7.56
C ILE A 487 -33.01 2.68 7.31
N ASN A 488 -33.85 3.42 8.05
CA ASN A 488 -35.30 3.25 8.09
C ASN A 488 -35.77 1.85 8.48
N GLY A 489 -34.93 1.04 9.09
CA GLY A 489 -35.21 -0.33 9.49
C GLY A 489 -34.63 -1.37 8.56
N ASP A 490 -34.18 -0.98 7.37
CA ASP A 490 -33.52 -1.88 6.44
C ASP A 490 -32.02 -1.96 6.76
N LYS A 491 -31.49 -3.16 6.83
CA LYS A 491 -30.08 -3.41 7.10
C LYS A 491 -29.26 -3.08 5.84
N VAL A 492 -28.16 -2.34 6.03
CA VAL A 492 -27.17 -2.06 4.99
C VAL A 492 -25.94 -2.90 5.29
N ASP A 493 -25.78 -4.01 4.58
CA ASP A 493 -24.72 -5.00 4.77
C ASP A 493 -23.32 -4.42 4.62
N ALA A 494 -23.14 -3.53 3.65
CA ALA A 494 -21.88 -2.81 3.37
C ALA A 494 -21.40 -1.90 4.51
N LEU A 495 -22.26 -1.56 5.47
CA LEU A 495 -21.96 -0.73 6.63
C LEU A 495 -21.88 -1.54 7.93
N SER A 496 -21.90 -2.87 7.85
CA SER A 496 -21.69 -3.74 9.01
C SER A 496 -20.22 -3.76 9.38
N ILE A 497 -19.91 -3.68 10.68
CA ILE A 497 -18.54 -3.73 11.21
C ILE A 497 -18.41 -4.79 12.30
N ILE A 498 -17.20 -5.36 12.44
CA ILE A 498 -16.83 -6.16 13.61
C ILE A 498 -15.99 -5.29 14.52
N THR A 499 -16.31 -5.27 15.80
CA THR A 499 -15.57 -4.48 16.78
C THR A 499 -15.55 -5.19 18.14
N HIS A 500 -14.55 -4.86 18.95
CA HIS A 500 -14.49 -5.29 20.32
C HIS A 500 -15.71 -4.76 21.09
N ARG A 501 -16.33 -5.58 21.92
CA ARG A 501 -17.60 -5.27 22.60
C ARG A 501 -17.54 -3.98 23.43
N SER A 502 -16.40 -3.69 24.05
CA SER A 502 -16.21 -2.46 24.84
C SER A 502 -16.30 -1.17 24.02
N LEU A 503 -16.03 -1.23 22.73
CA LEU A 503 -16.02 -0.10 21.80
C LEU A 503 -17.31 0.00 20.98
N ALA A 504 -18.16 -1.03 21.01
CA ALA A 504 -19.33 -1.13 20.13
C ALA A 504 -20.33 0.04 20.30
N ASP A 505 -20.62 0.43 21.53
CA ASP A 505 -21.56 1.54 21.82
C ASP A 505 -21.02 2.90 21.36
N ARG A 506 -19.71 3.12 21.51
CA ARG A 506 -19.04 4.35 21.07
C ARG A 506 -19.02 4.39 19.55
N ARG A 507 -18.50 3.35 18.90
CA ARG A 507 -18.43 3.27 17.43
C ARG A 507 -19.81 3.35 16.78
N GLY A 508 -20.81 2.68 17.36
CA GLY A 508 -22.19 2.76 16.86
C GLY A 508 -22.77 4.17 16.90
N ARG A 509 -22.50 4.94 17.97
CA ARG A 509 -22.93 6.34 18.10
C ARG A 509 -22.23 7.23 17.08
N ASP A 510 -20.91 7.15 17.04
CA ASP A 510 -20.08 7.98 16.15
C ASP A 510 -20.47 7.73 14.69
N LEU A 511 -20.63 6.47 14.29
CA LEU A 511 -21.07 6.10 12.95
C LEU A 511 -22.46 6.67 12.60
N THR A 512 -23.44 6.52 13.49
CA THR A 512 -24.81 7.03 13.25
C THR A 512 -24.85 8.56 13.20
N GLU A 513 -24.04 9.26 14.01
CA GLU A 513 -23.93 10.72 13.97
C GLU A 513 -23.26 11.19 12.69
N ARG A 514 -22.17 10.55 12.27
CA ARG A 514 -21.46 10.88 11.03
C ARG A 514 -22.35 10.66 9.81
N MET A 515 -23.04 9.53 9.73
CA MET A 515 -24.00 9.26 8.65
C MET A 515 -25.15 10.29 8.60
N LYS A 516 -25.59 10.80 9.74
CA LYS A 516 -26.62 11.85 9.80
C LYS A 516 -26.12 13.17 9.18
N GLU A 517 -24.83 13.46 9.26
CA GLU A 517 -24.21 14.63 8.61
C GLU A 517 -24.12 14.45 7.08
N LEU A 518 -23.81 13.24 6.63
CA LEU A 518 -23.57 12.91 5.22
C LEU A 518 -24.86 12.65 4.43
N ILE A 519 -25.84 11.98 5.04
CA ILE A 519 -27.10 11.69 4.34
C ILE A 519 -27.92 12.96 4.15
N PRO A 520 -28.25 13.35 2.90
CA PRO A 520 -29.01 14.56 2.63
C PRO A 520 -30.45 14.46 3.17
N ARG A 521 -31.01 15.60 3.57
CA ARG A 521 -32.40 15.68 4.01
C ARG A 521 -33.35 15.34 2.86
N GLN A 522 -34.22 14.39 3.09
CA GLN A 522 -35.22 13.93 2.14
C GLN A 522 -36.63 14.41 2.50
N GLN A 523 -37.63 14.03 1.71
CA GLN A 523 -39.05 14.40 1.95
C GLN A 523 -39.65 13.76 3.21
N PHE A 524 -38.97 12.78 3.80
CA PHE A 524 -39.37 12.06 5.03
C PHE A 524 -38.19 11.97 6.00
N ASP A 525 -38.49 11.66 7.25
CA ASP A 525 -37.45 11.48 8.27
C ASP A 525 -36.73 10.15 8.03
N VAL A 526 -35.41 10.20 7.97
CA VAL A 526 -34.54 9.00 7.81
C VAL A 526 -34.00 8.62 9.19
N ALA A 527 -34.40 7.46 9.70
CA ALA A 527 -33.86 6.90 10.93
C ALA A 527 -32.60 6.09 10.62
N ILE A 528 -31.49 6.40 11.28
CA ILE A 528 -30.23 5.69 11.20
C ILE A 528 -30.01 5.01 12.56
N GLN A 529 -29.75 3.72 12.57
CA GLN A 529 -29.60 2.92 13.79
C GLN A 529 -28.36 2.03 13.68
N ALA A 530 -27.66 1.88 14.77
CA ALA A 530 -26.64 0.84 14.94
C ALA A 530 -27.18 -0.21 15.89
N ALA A 531 -27.06 -1.50 15.57
CA ALA A 531 -27.62 -2.60 16.34
C ALA A 531 -26.65 -3.78 16.45
N ILE A 532 -26.67 -4.47 17.59
CA ILE A 532 -26.04 -5.77 17.82
C ILE A 532 -27.13 -6.82 17.85
N GLY A 533 -27.24 -7.62 16.79
CA GLY A 533 -28.37 -8.53 16.62
C GLY A 533 -29.70 -7.77 16.57
N SER A 534 -30.61 -8.02 17.55
CA SER A 534 -31.87 -7.30 17.67
C SER A 534 -31.82 -6.04 18.56
N GLN A 535 -30.72 -5.82 19.26
CA GLN A 535 -30.58 -4.71 20.21
C GLN A 535 -30.03 -3.46 19.49
N VAL A 536 -30.83 -2.38 19.46
CA VAL A 536 -30.38 -1.08 18.98
C VAL A 536 -29.52 -0.41 20.05
N ILE A 537 -28.24 -0.12 19.73
CA ILE A 537 -27.25 0.51 20.63
C ILE A 537 -27.14 2.03 20.40
N ALA A 538 -27.40 2.48 19.17
CA ALA A 538 -27.43 3.91 18.86
C ALA A 538 -28.49 4.23 17.82
N ARG A 539 -29.04 5.45 17.88
CA ARG A 539 -30.05 5.93 16.94
C ARG A 539 -29.95 7.43 16.74
N THR A 540 -29.90 7.83 15.47
CA THR A 540 -30.01 9.25 15.05
C THR A 540 -31.13 9.38 14.00
N THR A 541 -31.51 10.61 13.67
CA THR A 541 -32.55 10.85 12.66
C THR A 541 -32.20 12.08 11.83
N VAL A 542 -32.13 11.91 10.51
CA VAL A 542 -32.10 13.02 9.56
C VAL A 542 -33.52 13.53 9.37
N LYS A 543 -33.76 14.77 9.80
CA LYS A 543 -35.10 15.36 9.72
C LYS A 543 -35.48 15.68 8.28
N ALA A 544 -36.70 15.38 7.90
CA ALA A 544 -37.23 15.70 6.59
C ALA A 544 -37.17 17.21 6.25
N LEU A 545 -37.09 17.48 4.96
CA LEU A 545 -37.30 18.83 4.44
C LEU A 545 -38.68 19.31 4.86
N ARG A 546 -38.75 20.47 5.51
CA ARG A 546 -40.03 21.05 5.96
C ARG A 546 -40.41 22.22 5.05
N LYS A 547 -41.49 22.05 4.31
CA LYS A 547 -42.18 23.21 3.71
C LYS A 547 -42.92 23.95 4.83
N ASN A 548 -42.72 25.26 4.95
CA ASN A 548 -43.44 26.05 5.94
C ASN A 548 -44.91 26.19 5.51
N VAL A 549 -45.72 25.19 5.84
CA VAL A 549 -47.14 25.16 5.50
C VAL A 549 -47.98 26.18 6.28
N LEU A 550 -47.37 26.79 7.32
CA LEU A 550 -48.00 27.80 8.14
C LEU A 550 -47.72 29.25 7.67
N ALA A 551 -46.77 29.45 6.74
CA ALA A 551 -46.36 30.76 6.25
C ALA A 551 -47.53 31.58 5.65
N LYS A 552 -48.56 30.92 5.12
CA LYS A 552 -49.77 31.54 4.55
C LYS A 552 -50.95 31.57 5.53
N CYS A 553 -50.75 31.18 6.79
CA CYS A 553 -51.84 31.23 7.80
C CYS A 553 -51.77 32.54 8.57
N TYR A 554 -52.46 33.57 8.06
CA TYR A 554 -52.69 34.83 8.78
C TYR A 554 -53.81 34.62 9.84
N GLY A 555 -53.56 35.02 11.09
CA GLY A 555 -54.51 34.95 12.20
C GLY A 555 -54.43 33.76 13.12
N GLY A 556 -55.11 33.83 14.24
CA GLY A 556 -55.01 32.91 15.37
C GLY A 556 -55.74 31.55 15.26
N ASP A 557 -56.10 31.08 14.05
CA ASP A 557 -56.82 29.81 13.88
C ASP A 557 -55.89 28.60 14.18
N ILE A 558 -55.87 28.21 15.44
CA ILE A 558 -55.08 27.11 15.99
C ILE A 558 -55.55 25.76 15.39
N SER A 559 -56.84 25.59 15.14
CA SER A 559 -57.42 24.37 14.58
C SER A 559 -56.93 24.09 13.15
N ARG A 560 -56.89 25.13 12.32
CA ARG A 560 -56.41 25.05 10.95
C ARG A 560 -54.92 24.77 10.89
N LYS A 561 -54.12 25.42 11.77
CA LYS A 561 -52.67 25.14 11.90
C LYS A 561 -52.39 23.68 12.29
N LYS A 562 -53.14 23.15 13.27
CA LYS A 562 -53.04 21.76 13.74
C LYS A 562 -53.39 20.76 12.63
N LYS A 563 -54.47 21.02 11.87
CA LYS A 563 -54.92 20.15 10.77
C LYS A 563 -53.93 20.15 9.59
N LEU A 564 -53.28 21.29 9.27
CA LEU A 564 -52.25 21.36 8.25
C LEU A 564 -50.97 20.61 8.65
N LEU A 565 -50.57 20.69 9.92
CA LEU A 565 -49.42 19.94 10.45
C LEU A 565 -49.71 18.42 10.47
N GLU A 566 -50.92 18.01 10.81
CA GLU A 566 -51.35 16.60 10.76
C GLU A 566 -51.30 16.04 9.33
N LYS A 567 -51.89 16.76 8.36
CA LYS A 567 -51.80 16.38 6.93
C LYS A 567 -50.37 16.28 6.43
N GLN A 568 -49.50 17.20 6.86
CA GLN A 568 -48.06 17.14 6.50
C GLN A 568 -47.43 15.89 7.12
N LYS A 569 -47.74 15.55 8.36
CA LYS A 569 -47.25 14.35 9.05
C LYS A 569 -47.70 13.06 8.38
N GLU A 570 -49.00 12.98 7.99
CA GLU A 570 -49.51 11.82 7.25
C GLU A 570 -48.89 11.70 5.84
N GLY A 571 -48.75 12.82 5.12
CA GLY A 571 -48.07 12.81 3.82
C GLY A 571 -46.64 12.29 3.89
N LYS A 572 -45.90 12.71 4.92
CA LYS A 572 -44.55 12.20 5.18
C LYS A 572 -44.51 10.71 5.51
N LYS A 573 -45.50 10.22 6.29
CA LYS A 573 -45.61 8.81 6.63
C LYS A 573 -45.88 7.93 5.40
N ARG A 574 -46.69 8.41 4.43
CA ARG A 574 -46.94 7.73 3.17
C ARG A 574 -45.69 7.75 2.27
N MET A 575 -45.00 8.89 2.17
CA MET A 575 -43.74 8.99 1.39
C MET A 575 -42.64 8.08 1.92
N LYS A 576 -42.54 7.88 3.25
CA LYS A 576 -41.61 6.95 3.87
C LYS A 576 -41.85 5.47 3.47
N GLN A 577 -43.11 5.11 3.18
CA GLN A 577 -43.47 3.73 2.79
C GLN A 577 -43.11 3.44 1.31
N VAL A 578 -42.89 4.45 0.48
CA VAL A 578 -42.70 4.33 -0.98
C VAL A 578 -41.30 4.80 -1.40
N GLY A 579 -40.67 5.71 -0.64
CA GLY A 579 -39.41 6.32 -0.99
C GLY A 579 -38.22 5.48 -0.54
N ARG A 580 -37.28 5.22 -1.46
CA ARG A 580 -35.97 4.69 -1.12
C ARG A 580 -35.06 5.82 -0.62
N VAL A 581 -34.17 5.51 0.32
CA VAL A 581 -33.18 6.46 0.83
C VAL A 581 -31.97 6.44 -0.09
N GLU A 582 -31.63 7.57 -0.67
CA GLU A 582 -30.36 7.73 -1.37
C GLU A 582 -29.23 7.86 -0.34
N ILE A 583 -28.28 6.95 -0.39
CA ILE A 583 -27.08 6.94 0.45
C ILE A 583 -25.93 7.42 -0.42
N PRO A 584 -25.34 8.58 -0.13
CA PRO A 584 -24.18 9.06 -0.90
C PRO A 584 -22.94 8.18 -0.66
N GLN A 585 -22.03 8.18 -1.60
CA GLN A 585 -20.80 7.38 -1.55
C GLN A 585 -19.99 7.65 -0.28
N GLU A 586 -19.89 8.92 0.13
CA GLU A 586 -19.16 9.34 1.32
C GLU A 586 -19.70 8.71 2.62
N ALA A 587 -20.98 8.31 2.63
CA ALA A 587 -21.57 7.64 3.79
C ALA A 587 -21.02 6.21 4.00
N PHE A 588 -20.57 5.53 2.95
CA PHE A 588 -19.92 4.21 3.07
C PHE A 588 -18.52 4.31 3.66
N LEU A 589 -17.85 5.45 3.43
CA LEU A 589 -16.54 5.77 4.02
C LEU A 589 -16.66 6.42 5.42
N ALA A 590 -17.89 6.68 5.89
CA ALA A 590 -18.12 7.30 7.21
C ALA A 590 -17.49 6.51 8.37
N VAL A 591 -17.34 5.20 8.21
CA VAL A 591 -16.69 4.31 9.19
C VAL A 591 -15.22 4.70 9.41
N LEU A 592 -14.53 5.19 8.36
CA LEU A 592 -13.12 5.59 8.42
C LEU A 592 -12.89 6.84 9.27
N THR A 593 -13.90 7.69 9.43
CA THR A 593 -13.78 8.99 10.08
C THR A 593 -14.35 9.03 11.50
N VAL A 594 -14.76 7.88 12.02
CA VAL A 594 -15.42 7.73 13.33
C VAL A 594 -14.51 8.14 14.50
N ASP A 595 -13.20 7.98 14.37
CA ASP A 595 -12.24 8.26 15.44
C ASP A 595 -11.57 9.65 15.37
N ASN A 596 -12.00 10.53 14.44
CA ASN A 596 -11.39 11.85 14.19
C ASN A 596 -12.04 13.02 14.98
N LYS A 597 -12.53 12.80 16.21
CA LYS A 597 -12.97 13.88 17.11
C LYS A 597 -12.24 13.89 18.44
#